data_9d4aaac84faa90c7c1f136dd08b95fd3
#
_entry.id   9d4aaac84faa90c7c1f136dd08b95fd3
#
_cell.length_a   1.000
_cell.length_b   1.000
_cell.length_c   1.000
_cell.angle_alpha   90.00
_cell.angle_beta   90.00
_cell.angle_gamma   90.00
#
_symmetry.space_group_name_H-M   'P 1'
#
loop_
_entity.id
_entity.type
_entity.pdbx_description
1 polymer ?
#
loop_
_entity_poly.entity_id
_entity_poly.type
_entity_poly.pdbx_seq_one_letter_code
_entity_poly.pdbx_strand_id
1 'polypeptide(L)'
;FYTSYDRYKATKKEIKKYEKFNKNLNDNEKEILKRNQHFYEIKFSNIGGLVMPIILNFSFKDNSNEVVKIPAEIWKKNDLEISKVFAFDKEVIQIELDPFMETADTDRSNNFWPQQLEPTKFELYKYKDRRDRPSSNPMKKKK
;
A
#
# COMPACT_ATOMS: atom_id res chain seq x y z
N PHE A 1 22.28 -29.50 8.68
CA PHE A 1 21.29 -29.03 9.67
C PHE A 1 20.84 -27.62 9.29
N TYR A 2 19.91 -27.52 8.37
CA TYR A 2 19.21 -26.28 8.10
C TYR A 2 18.00 -26.23 9.01
N THR A 3 18.10 -25.56 10.15
CA THR A 3 16.93 -25.14 10.92
C THR A 3 16.19 -24.12 10.07
N SER A 4 15.07 -24.50 9.49
CA SER A 4 14.16 -23.58 8.82
C SER A 4 13.63 -22.59 9.86
N TYR A 5 14.27 -21.44 9.95
CA TYR A 5 13.81 -20.34 10.77
C TYR A 5 12.56 -19.77 10.12
N ASP A 6 11.40 -20.15 10.64
CA ASP A 6 10.14 -19.57 10.24
C ASP A 6 10.04 -18.16 10.81
N ARG A 7 10.27 -17.16 9.96
CA ARG A 7 10.28 -15.74 10.30
C ARG A 7 8.95 -15.25 10.90
N TYR A 8 7.86 -15.98 10.68
CA TYR A 8 6.52 -15.66 11.15
C TYR A 8 6.12 -16.40 12.43
N LYS A 9 6.94 -17.29 12.91
CA LYS A 9 6.66 -18.06 14.13
C LYS A 9 7.12 -17.26 15.35
N ALA A 10 6.15 -16.81 16.14
CA ALA A 10 6.45 -16.08 17.36
C ALA A 10 7.33 -16.92 18.33
N THR A 11 8.37 -16.30 18.85
CA THR A 11 9.25 -16.94 19.83
C THR A 11 8.57 -17.05 21.19
N LYS A 12 9.00 -18.00 22.03
CA LYS A 12 8.50 -18.16 23.41
C LYS A 12 8.63 -16.85 24.23
N LYS A 13 9.65 -16.03 23.96
CA LYS A 13 9.84 -14.71 24.60
C LYS A 13 8.78 -13.70 24.17
N GLU A 14 8.45 -13.67 22.90
CA GLU A 14 7.44 -12.78 22.34
C GLU A 14 6.04 -13.15 22.84
N ILE A 15 5.72 -14.45 22.90
CA ILE A 15 4.46 -14.95 23.45
C ILE A 15 4.32 -14.51 24.92
N LYS A 16 5.36 -14.68 25.76
CA LYS A 16 5.34 -14.24 27.15
C LYS A 16 5.19 -12.73 27.31
N LYS A 17 5.81 -11.93 26.43
CA LYS A 17 5.64 -10.48 26.41
C LYS A 17 4.22 -10.09 26.05
N TYR A 18 3.63 -10.76 25.05
CA TYR A 18 2.26 -10.54 24.64
C TYR A 18 1.25 -10.93 25.74
N GLU A 19 1.46 -12.06 26.40
CA GLU A 19 0.61 -12.47 27.56
C GLU A 19 0.66 -11.45 28.70
N LYS A 20 1.87 -10.92 28.99
CA LYS A 20 2.06 -9.87 30.01
C LYS A 20 1.38 -8.57 29.60
N PHE A 21 1.48 -8.20 28.32
CA PHE A 21 0.78 -7.04 27.76
C PHE A 21 -0.73 -7.20 27.89
N ASN A 22 -1.29 -8.34 27.47
CA ASN A 22 -2.73 -8.63 27.58
C ASN A 22 -3.28 -8.58 29.01
N LYS A 23 -2.48 -8.98 30.01
CA LYS A 23 -2.87 -8.90 31.41
C LYS A 23 -3.00 -7.47 31.93
N ASN A 24 -2.25 -6.54 31.36
CA ASN A 24 -2.20 -5.14 31.78
C ASN A 24 -3.22 -4.25 31.04
N LEU A 25 -3.96 -4.82 30.09
CA LEU A 25 -4.96 -4.07 29.32
C LEU A 25 -6.25 -3.85 30.12
N ASN A 26 -6.81 -2.66 29.96
CA ASN A 26 -8.13 -2.32 30.45
C ASN A 26 -9.23 -3.12 29.72
N ASP A 27 -10.42 -3.20 30.29
CA ASP A 27 -11.52 -3.98 29.69
C ASP A 27 -11.93 -3.42 28.30
N ASN A 28 -11.93 -2.11 28.12
CA ASN A 28 -12.19 -1.46 26.84
C ASN A 28 -11.12 -1.82 25.78
N GLU A 29 -9.87 -1.89 26.19
CA GLU A 29 -8.75 -2.29 25.31
C GLU A 29 -8.85 -3.77 24.92
N LYS A 30 -9.29 -4.62 25.85
CA LYS A 30 -9.55 -6.04 25.56
C LYS A 30 -10.72 -6.23 24.60
N GLU A 31 -11.76 -5.39 24.68
CA GLU A 31 -12.87 -5.40 23.71
C GLU A 31 -12.40 -4.99 22.31
N ILE A 32 -11.54 -3.96 22.20
CA ILE A 32 -10.96 -3.53 20.93
C ILE A 32 -10.13 -4.67 20.30
N LEU A 33 -9.33 -5.38 21.12
CA LEU A 33 -8.54 -6.52 20.62
C LEU A 33 -9.40 -7.73 20.23
N LYS A 34 -10.58 -7.89 20.81
CA LYS A 34 -11.54 -8.94 20.44
C LYS A 34 -12.29 -8.64 19.15
N ARG A 35 -12.38 -7.36 18.76
CA ARG A 35 -12.97 -6.98 17.47
C ARG A 35 -12.06 -7.52 16.36
N ASN A 36 -12.65 -8.23 15.44
CA ASN A 36 -11.92 -8.80 14.29
C ASN A 36 -11.68 -7.68 13.24
N GLN A 37 -10.90 -6.66 13.66
CA GLN A 37 -10.58 -5.49 12.82
C GLN A 37 -9.21 -5.66 12.18
N HIS A 38 -9.11 -5.22 10.93
CA HIS A 38 -7.86 -5.14 10.20
C HIS A 38 -7.24 -3.76 10.41
N PHE A 39 -6.00 -3.73 10.91
CA PHE A 39 -5.26 -2.49 11.15
C PHE A 39 -4.22 -2.29 10.06
N TYR A 40 -4.21 -1.10 9.48
CA TYR A 40 -3.28 -0.71 8.43
C TYR A 40 -2.52 0.54 8.87
N GLU A 41 -1.21 0.44 9.04
CA GLU A 41 -0.35 1.60 9.25
C GLU A 41 0.19 2.05 7.89
N ILE A 42 -0.17 3.27 7.49
CA ILE A 42 0.28 3.87 6.24
C ILE A 42 1.25 5.00 6.57
N LYS A 43 2.42 4.95 5.94
CA LYS A 43 3.44 6.00 6.01
C LYS A 43 3.38 6.82 4.74
N PHE A 44 3.31 8.13 4.92
CA PHE A 44 3.29 9.10 3.82
C PHE A 44 4.60 9.89 3.85
N SER A 45 5.22 10.05 2.68
CA SER A 45 6.44 10.84 2.49
C SER A 45 6.13 12.00 1.55
N ASN A 46 6.42 13.22 1.98
CA ASN A 46 6.27 14.41 1.16
C ASN A 46 7.59 14.76 0.48
N ILE A 47 7.78 14.26 -0.74
CA ILE A 47 9.02 14.45 -1.50
C ILE A 47 9.08 15.86 -2.13
N GLY A 48 7.95 16.39 -2.54
CA GLY A 48 7.85 17.69 -3.22
C GLY A 48 7.81 18.91 -2.28
N GLY A 49 7.70 18.69 -0.95
CA GLY A 49 7.65 19.76 0.06
C GLY A 49 6.35 20.57 0.08
N LEU A 50 5.40 20.29 -0.81
CA LEU A 50 4.11 20.97 -0.81
C LEU A 50 3.15 20.28 0.17
N VAL A 51 2.67 21.03 1.15
CA VAL A 51 1.74 20.55 2.17
C VAL A 51 0.32 20.54 1.62
N MET A 52 -0.22 19.34 1.41
CA MET A 52 -1.56 19.13 0.82
C MET A 52 -2.39 18.17 1.68
N PRO A 53 -3.73 18.21 1.56
CA PRO A 53 -4.58 17.18 2.15
C PRO A 53 -4.26 15.82 1.51
N ILE A 54 -4.45 14.74 2.28
CA ILE A 54 -4.28 13.38 1.81
C ILE A 54 -5.67 12.80 1.55
N ILE A 55 -5.91 12.33 0.34
CA ILE A 55 -7.16 11.70 -0.07
C ILE A 55 -6.86 10.23 -0.38
N LEU A 56 -7.46 9.31 0.36
CA LEU A 56 -7.26 7.88 0.20
C LEU A 56 -8.56 7.20 -0.20
N ASN A 57 -8.48 6.33 -1.17
CA ASN A 57 -9.55 5.40 -1.52
C ASN A 57 -9.13 3.99 -1.11
N PHE A 58 -9.89 3.39 -0.20
CA PHE A 58 -9.70 2.00 0.23
C PHE A 58 -10.68 1.11 -0.53
N SER A 59 -10.18 0.12 -1.24
CA SER A 59 -10.99 -0.90 -1.89
C SER A 59 -10.94 -2.18 -1.06
N PHE A 60 -12.10 -2.70 -0.69
CA PHE A 60 -12.24 -3.87 0.14
C PHE A 60 -12.52 -5.14 -0.68
N LYS A 61 -12.34 -6.28 -0.06
CA LYS A 61 -12.54 -7.61 -0.68
C LYS A 61 -13.97 -7.86 -1.15
N ASP A 62 -14.94 -7.16 -0.58
CA ASP A 62 -16.36 -7.22 -0.99
C ASP A 62 -16.70 -6.26 -2.14
N ASN A 63 -15.71 -5.68 -2.81
CA ASN A 63 -15.83 -4.66 -3.85
C ASN A 63 -16.47 -3.33 -3.38
N SER A 64 -16.59 -3.11 -2.08
CA SER A 64 -16.95 -1.79 -1.56
C SER A 64 -15.71 -0.89 -1.50
N ASN A 65 -15.94 0.43 -1.60
CA ASN A 65 -14.89 1.44 -1.51
C ASN A 65 -15.23 2.45 -0.42
N GLU A 66 -14.20 2.94 0.24
CA GLU A 66 -14.32 4.01 1.23
C GLU A 66 -13.28 5.09 0.97
N VAL A 67 -13.73 6.34 0.85
CA VAL A 67 -12.83 7.49 0.64
C VAL A 67 -12.63 8.22 1.95
N VAL A 68 -11.37 8.34 2.37
CA VAL A 68 -10.97 9.07 3.57
C VAL A 68 -10.19 10.31 3.16
N LYS A 69 -10.68 11.49 3.57
CA LYS A 69 -10.00 12.77 3.37
C LYS A 69 -9.34 13.20 4.69
N ILE A 70 -8.04 13.41 4.66
CA ILE A 70 -7.24 13.86 5.80
C ILE A 70 -6.79 15.28 5.50
N PRO A 71 -7.14 16.26 6.32
CA PRO A 71 -6.78 17.64 6.08
C PRO A 71 -5.27 17.87 6.18
N ALA A 72 -4.77 18.91 5.53
CA ALA A 72 -3.34 19.24 5.43
C ALA A 72 -2.66 19.49 6.79
N GLU A 73 -3.45 19.77 7.83
CA GLU A 73 -2.96 19.95 9.21
C GLU A 73 -2.24 18.72 9.78
N ILE A 74 -2.42 17.54 9.17
CA ILE A 74 -1.69 16.34 9.57
C ILE A 74 -0.18 16.53 9.47
N TRP A 75 0.28 17.37 8.53
CA TRP A 75 1.68 17.68 8.29
C TRP A 75 2.28 18.69 9.28
N LYS A 76 1.46 19.26 10.19
CA LYS A 76 1.88 20.34 11.11
C LYS A 76 3.06 19.98 12.01
N LYS A 77 3.22 18.70 12.37
CA LYS A 77 4.30 18.23 13.26
C LYS A 77 5.55 17.82 12.48
N ASN A 78 5.38 17.30 11.30
CA ASN A 78 6.45 16.86 10.40
C ASN A 78 5.93 16.97 8.96
N ASP A 79 6.60 17.81 8.18
CA ASP A 79 6.27 18.12 6.80
C ASP A 79 6.88 17.11 5.79
N LEU A 80 7.80 16.27 6.25
CA LEU A 80 8.51 15.29 5.41
C LEU A 80 7.87 13.91 5.48
N GLU A 81 7.56 13.42 6.69
CA GLU A 81 7.03 12.08 6.90
C GLU A 81 5.99 12.06 8.00
N ILE A 82 4.92 11.36 7.75
CA ILE A 82 3.88 11.07 8.75
C ILE A 82 3.42 9.63 8.64
N SER A 83 2.91 9.07 9.73
CA SER A 83 2.20 7.79 9.70
C SER A 83 0.81 7.93 10.29
N LYS A 84 -0.12 7.15 9.77
CA LYS A 84 -1.48 7.06 10.29
C LYS A 84 -1.96 5.62 10.27
N VAL A 85 -2.63 5.22 11.34
CA VAL A 85 -3.25 3.90 11.48
C VAL A 85 -4.72 4.01 11.14
N PHE A 86 -5.20 3.09 10.32
CA PHE A 86 -6.59 2.91 9.96
C PHE A 86 -7.07 1.55 10.47
N ALA A 87 -8.30 1.48 10.92
CA ALA A 87 -8.92 0.24 11.38
C ALA A 87 -10.22 0.03 10.61
N PHE A 88 -10.34 -1.12 9.96
CA PHE A 88 -11.52 -1.50 9.19
C PHE A 88 -12.01 -2.88 9.62
N ASP A 89 -13.31 -3.10 9.54
CA ASP A 89 -13.93 -4.41 9.79
C ASP A 89 -13.73 -5.37 8.60
N LYS A 90 -13.34 -4.82 7.44
CA LYS A 90 -13.15 -5.53 6.18
C LYS A 90 -11.68 -5.55 5.77
N GLU A 91 -11.29 -6.60 5.07
CA GLU A 91 -9.95 -6.69 4.50
C GLU A 91 -9.78 -5.73 3.32
N VAL A 92 -8.77 -4.84 3.39
CA VAL A 92 -8.41 -3.93 2.31
C VAL A 92 -7.55 -4.68 1.30
N ILE A 93 -7.93 -4.62 0.03
CA ILE A 93 -7.18 -5.25 -1.07
C ILE A 93 -6.36 -4.23 -1.88
N GLN A 94 -6.80 -2.98 -1.90
CA GLN A 94 -6.12 -1.91 -2.62
C GLN A 94 -6.30 -0.57 -1.90
N ILE A 95 -5.27 0.24 -1.93
CA ILE A 95 -5.28 1.62 -1.46
C ILE A 95 -4.78 2.49 -2.60
N GLU A 96 -5.51 3.56 -2.90
CA GLU A 96 -5.16 4.55 -3.91
C GLU A 96 -5.08 5.94 -3.30
N LEU A 97 -3.96 6.62 -3.51
CA LEU A 97 -3.77 8.01 -3.12
C LEU A 97 -4.27 8.93 -4.25
N ASP A 98 -5.02 9.94 -3.88
CA ASP A 98 -5.62 10.94 -4.76
C ASP A 98 -6.37 10.36 -5.99
N PRO A 99 -7.43 9.57 -5.76
CA PRO A 99 -8.17 8.91 -6.84
C PRO A 99 -8.83 9.89 -7.81
N PHE A 100 -9.10 11.11 -7.36
CA PHE A 100 -9.79 12.13 -8.15
C PHE A 100 -8.87 13.17 -8.79
N MET A 101 -7.54 13.05 -8.57
CA MET A 101 -6.54 14.03 -9.03
C MET A 101 -6.86 15.47 -8.55
N GLU A 102 -7.27 15.59 -7.29
CA GLU A 102 -7.57 16.88 -6.65
C GLU A 102 -6.32 17.56 -6.06
N THR A 103 -5.21 16.82 -5.93
CA THR A 103 -3.96 17.33 -5.39
C THR A 103 -2.93 17.62 -6.50
N ALA A 104 -1.87 18.37 -6.16
CA ALA A 104 -0.80 18.68 -7.13
C ALA A 104 0.28 17.57 -7.21
N ASP A 105 -0.08 16.33 -6.87
CA ASP A 105 0.82 15.18 -7.01
C ASP A 105 1.05 14.85 -8.49
N THR A 106 2.29 14.96 -8.93
CA THR A 106 2.70 14.74 -10.33
C THR A 106 3.22 13.33 -10.59
N ASP A 107 3.60 12.59 -9.54
CA ASP A 107 4.11 11.23 -9.65
C ASP A 107 3.10 10.21 -9.13
N ARG A 108 2.26 9.72 -10.01
CA ARG A 108 1.24 8.72 -9.66
C ARG A 108 1.76 7.29 -9.57
N SER A 109 3.01 7.04 -9.89
CA SER A 109 3.56 5.69 -9.88
C SER A 109 3.65 5.08 -8.47
N ASN A 110 3.69 5.92 -7.44
CA ASN A 110 3.75 5.53 -6.03
C ASN A 110 2.40 5.64 -5.30
N ASN A 111 1.31 5.99 -6.00
CA ASN A 111 0.00 6.25 -5.40
C ASN A 111 -0.83 4.99 -5.14
N PHE A 112 -0.32 3.81 -5.48
CA PHE A 112 -1.06 2.56 -5.36
C PHE A 112 -0.40 1.58 -4.38
N TRP A 113 -1.22 0.95 -3.56
CA TRP A 113 -0.83 -0.22 -2.81
C TRP A 113 -1.87 -1.35 -3.03
N PRO A 114 -1.48 -2.57 -3.41
CA PRO A 114 -0.14 -2.97 -3.85
C PRO A 114 0.37 -2.14 -5.04
N GLN A 115 1.70 -1.92 -5.11
CA GLN A 115 2.28 -1.09 -6.16
C GLN A 115 1.92 -1.63 -7.54
N GLN A 116 1.27 -0.82 -8.34
CA GLN A 116 0.97 -1.12 -9.73
C GLN A 116 2.16 -0.66 -10.59
N LEU A 117 2.80 -1.61 -11.24
CA LEU A 117 3.84 -1.30 -12.22
C LEU A 117 3.14 -0.82 -13.50
N GLU A 118 2.89 0.47 -13.60
CA GLU A 118 2.49 1.05 -14.88
C GLU A 118 3.69 1.01 -15.82
N PRO A 119 3.56 0.40 -17.02
CA PRO A 119 4.65 0.39 -17.98
C PRO A 119 4.98 1.81 -18.38
N THR A 120 6.24 2.18 -18.30
CA THR A 120 6.71 3.50 -18.75
C THR A 120 6.37 3.73 -20.22
N LYS A 121 6.24 5.00 -20.65
CA LYS A 121 6.00 5.35 -22.05
C LYS A 121 6.99 4.68 -23.00
N PHE A 122 8.25 4.47 -22.54
CA PHE A 122 9.28 3.78 -23.29
C PHE A 122 9.01 2.27 -23.40
N GLU A 123 8.51 1.63 -22.37
CA GLU A 123 8.13 0.22 -22.40
C GLU A 123 6.91 -0.01 -23.29
N LEU A 124 5.92 0.89 -23.23
CA LEU A 124 4.78 0.87 -24.13
C LEU A 124 5.21 1.05 -25.58
N TYR A 125 6.17 1.95 -25.84
CA TYR A 125 6.77 2.14 -27.17
C TYR A 125 7.47 0.87 -27.66
N LYS A 126 8.31 0.26 -26.82
CA LYS A 126 8.96 -1.03 -27.14
C LYS A 126 7.97 -2.16 -27.40
N TYR A 127 6.85 -2.18 -26.68
CA TYR A 127 5.82 -3.19 -26.85
C TYR A 127 5.11 -3.03 -28.20
N LYS A 128 4.83 -1.78 -28.59
CA LYS A 128 4.25 -1.45 -29.89
C LYS A 128 5.20 -1.82 -31.04
N ASP A 129 6.47 -1.44 -30.94
CA ASP A 129 7.51 -1.72 -31.94
C ASP A 129 7.75 -3.24 -32.14
N ARG A 130 7.57 -4.05 -31.09
CA ARG A 130 7.63 -5.51 -31.20
C ARG A 130 6.45 -6.12 -31.94
N ARG A 131 5.24 -5.54 -31.86
CA ARG A 131 4.05 -6.02 -32.57
C ARG A 131 4.11 -5.66 -34.06
N ASP A 132 4.66 -4.49 -34.36
CA ASP A 132 4.69 -3.97 -35.72
C ASP A 132 5.89 -4.50 -36.54
N ARG A 133 6.79 -5.26 -35.90
CA ARG A 133 7.88 -5.92 -36.66
C ARG A 133 7.29 -7.14 -37.38
N PRO A 134 7.23 -7.09 -38.73
CA PRO A 134 6.86 -8.26 -39.52
C PRO A 134 7.84 -9.39 -39.19
N SER A 135 7.33 -10.55 -38.85
CA SER A 135 8.11 -11.75 -38.49
C SER A 135 8.81 -12.38 -39.71
N SER A 136 9.08 -11.61 -40.74
CA SER A 136 9.80 -12.05 -41.91
C SER A 136 11.30 -11.83 -41.72
N ASN A 137 11.95 -12.86 -41.19
CA ASN A 137 13.40 -12.98 -41.38
C ASN A 137 13.68 -13.06 -42.89
N PRO A 138 14.31 -12.06 -43.53
CA PRO A 138 14.53 -12.05 -44.99
C PRO A 138 15.41 -13.23 -45.44
N MET A 139 16.10 -13.90 -44.52
CA MET A 139 16.94 -15.07 -44.85
C MET A 139 16.17 -16.42 -44.89
N LYS A 140 14.88 -16.46 -44.61
CA LYS A 140 14.09 -17.71 -44.67
C LYS A 140 13.29 -17.91 -45.95
N LYS A 141 13.50 -17.06 -46.99
CA LYS A 141 13.00 -17.31 -48.34
C LYS A 141 14.12 -17.87 -49.22
N LYS A 142 14.48 -19.12 -49.00
CA LYS A 142 15.11 -19.96 -50.04
C LYS A 142 14.82 -21.42 -49.70
N LYS A 143 13.79 -21.96 -50.24
CA LYS A 143 13.65 -23.14 -51.14
C LYS A 143 12.18 -23.50 -51.22
#